data_0279ad04013645c9695171383e31ad1a
#
_entry.id   0279ad04013645c9695171383e31ad1a
#
_cell.length_a   1.000
_cell.length_b   1.000
_cell.length_c   1.000
_cell.angle_alpha   90.00
_cell.angle_beta   90.00
_cell.angle_gamma   90.00
#
_symmetry.space_group_name_H-M   'P 1'
#
loop_
_entity.id
_entity.type
_entity.pdbx_description
1 polymer ?
#
loop_
_entity_poly.entity_id
_entity_poly.type
_entity_poly.pdbx_seq_one_letter_code
_entity_poly.pdbx_strand_id
1 'polypeptide(L)'
;VHGEPERNDMVQYFAEQLDGFFATKNGWVQSYGSRCVRPPVLFGDVTRRQQMTVEWARYAQTLTDKPVKGMLTGPVTILAWSFVRDDQPLSESANQVALAIRDETVDLQGAGIAIIQVDEPALRELLPLRDADKAEYLAWAVDAFRLSTSGVDDVTQIHTHLCYSEFGEVIGAIAALDADVTSIEAARSHMEVLDDLNDIGFAGSVGPGVYDIHSPRVPSADEMAKSLRHELDAVPAERLWVNPDCGLKTRKTDEVTESLRHMVQAAQLVRTT
;
A
#
# COMPACT_ATOMS: atom_id res chain seq x y z
N VAL A 1 2.76 -11.38 2.74
CA VAL A 1 3.48 -10.11 2.73
C VAL A 1 4.60 -10.18 3.76
N HIS A 2 5.80 -9.83 3.36
CA HIS A 2 6.91 -9.65 4.30
C HIS A 2 7.10 -8.16 4.60
N GLY A 3 7.89 -7.83 5.60
CA GLY A 3 8.44 -6.48 5.75
C GLY A 3 7.99 -5.72 6.98
N GLU A 4 6.81 -5.89 7.45
CA GLU A 4 6.32 -5.17 8.64
C GLU A 4 7.20 -5.37 9.89
N PRO A 5 7.65 -6.58 10.24
CA PRO A 5 8.47 -6.80 11.44
C PRO A 5 9.89 -6.21 11.35
N GLU A 6 10.53 -6.26 10.18
CA GLU A 6 11.91 -5.80 10.01
C GLU A 6 12.03 -4.32 9.62
N ARG A 7 10.93 -3.66 9.30
CA ARG A 7 10.91 -2.24 8.93
C ARG A 7 10.47 -1.38 10.12
N ASN A 8 11.27 -0.38 10.47
CA ASN A 8 10.85 0.59 11.48
C ASN A 8 9.67 1.42 10.99
N ASP A 9 9.76 1.88 9.77
CA ASP A 9 8.79 2.72 9.08
C ASP A 9 8.83 2.45 7.57
N MET A 10 7.70 2.59 6.89
CA MET A 10 7.60 2.29 5.47
C MET A 10 8.30 3.34 4.59
N VAL A 11 8.54 4.56 5.07
CA VAL A 11 9.24 5.61 4.32
C VAL A 11 10.72 5.62 4.65
N GLN A 12 11.10 5.68 5.92
CA GLN A 12 12.49 5.68 6.35
C GLN A 12 13.24 4.45 5.80
N TYR A 13 12.63 3.26 5.84
CA TYR A 13 13.24 2.02 5.36
C TYR A 13 13.73 2.11 3.92
N PHE A 14 12.91 2.68 3.02
CA PHE A 14 13.27 2.86 1.61
C PHE A 14 14.24 4.03 1.42
N ALA A 15 13.95 5.16 2.02
CA ALA A 15 14.76 6.36 1.88
C ALA A 15 16.22 6.17 2.33
N GLU A 16 16.48 5.38 3.39
CA GLU A 16 17.83 5.06 3.84
C GLU A 16 18.64 4.22 2.83
N GLN A 17 17.98 3.60 1.85
CA GLN A 17 18.60 2.77 0.81
C GLN A 17 18.72 3.49 -0.55
N LEU A 18 18.22 4.73 -0.63
CA LEU A 18 18.27 5.56 -1.82
C LEU A 18 19.30 6.67 -1.65
N ASP A 19 20.02 6.99 -2.74
CA ASP A 19 20.82 8.21 -2.80
C ASP A 19 19.91 9.43 -2.77
N GLY A 20 20.42 10.56 -2.35
CA GLY A 20 19.68 11.81 -2.22
C GLY A 20 18.92 11.97 -0.92
N PHE A 21 18.76 10.89 -0.13
CA PHE A 21 18.11 10.92 1.17
C PHE A 21 19.09 10.71 2.33
N PHE A 22 18.73 11.25 3.49
CA PHE A 22 19.34 10.88 4.76
C PHE A 22 18.33 10.96 5.90
N ALA A 23 18.53 10.16 6.96
CA ALA A 23 17.79 10.25 8.21
C ALA A 23 18.67 10.85 9.31
N THR A 24 18.13 11.79 10.08
CA THR A 24 18.86 12.42 11.20
C THR A 24 19.06 11.44 12.36
N LYS A 25 20.06 11.70 13.22
CA LYS A 25 20.28 10.84 14.41
C LYS A 25 19.18 11.02 15.46
N ASN A 26 18.70 12.24 15.67
CA ASN A 26 17.84 12.61 16.78
C ASN A 26 16.46 13.14 16.38
N GLY A 27 16.14 13.16 15.09
CA GLY A 27 14.86 13.69 14.55
C GLY A 27 13.70 12.72 14.72
N TRP A 28 13.61 12.01 15.85
CA TRP A 28 12.51 11.12 16.15
C TRP A 28 11.24 11.91 16.43
N VAL A 29 10.17 11.55 15.74
CA VAL A 29 8.82 12.06 15.97
C VAL A 29 7.87 10.92 16.25
N GLN A 30 6.85 11.18 17.06
CA GLN A 30 5.79 10.20 17.29
C GLN A 30 4.95 10.08 16.01
N SER A 31 4.73 8.83 15.60
CA SER A 31 3.82 8.48 14.53
C SER A 31 2.51 7.96 15.13
N TYR A 32 2.09 6.76 14.78
CA TYR A 32 0.86 6.16 15.27
C TYR A 32 1.11 5.34 16.56
N GLY A 33 0.27 5.54 17.57
CA GLY A 33 0.37 4.82 18.84
C GLY A 33 1.70 5.07 19.55
N SER A 34 2.44 4.02 19.87
CA SER A 34 3.78 4.09 20.50
C SER A 34 4.93 4.11 19.49
N ARG A 35 4.64 4.09 18.19
CA ARG A 35 5.65 4.07 17.13
C ARG A 35 6.26 5.46 16.96
N CYS A 36 7.59 5.52 16.91
CA CYS A 36 8.35 6.70 16.54
C CYS A 36 9.07 6.46 15.21
N VAL A 37 9.15 7.48 14.39
CA VAL A 37 9.78 7.48 13.07
C VAL A 37 10.77 8.63 12.96
N ARG A 38 11.70 8.55 12.03
CA ARG A 38 12.56 9.66 11.65
C ARG A 38 12.25 10.02 10.20
N PRO A 39 11.48 11.09 9.96
CA PRO A 39 11.24 11.54 8.59
C PRO A 39 12.56 11.78 7.88
N PRO A 40 12.78 11.18 6.71
CA PRO A 40 14.01 11.42 5.96
C PRO A 40 14.02 12.81 5.34
N VAL A 41 15.22 13.26 5.00
CA VAL A 41 15.44 14.54 4.31
C VAL A 41 15.96 14.25 2.91
N LEU A 42 15.22 14.67 1.90
CA LEU A 42 15.64 14.64 0.51
C LEU A 42 16.42 15.92 0.20
N PHE A 43 17.71 15.77 -0.13
CA PHE A 43 18.63 16.88 -0.36
C PHE A 43 19.31 16.85 -1.74
N GLY A 44 19.13 15.79 -2.50
CA GLY A 44 19.79 15.61 -3.80
C GLY A 44 18.97 14.74 -4.75
N ASP A 45 19.52 14.40 -5.91
CA ASP A 45 18.86 13.53 -6.87
C ASP A 45 18.78 12.10 -6.35
N VAL A 46 17.68 11.44 -6.68
CA VAL A 46 17.38 10.09 -6.16
C VAL A 46 17.85 9.04 -7.13
N THR A 47 18.64 8.09 -6.62
CA THR A 47 18.99 6.86 -7.35
C THR A 47 18.99 5.67 -6.41
N ARG A 48 18.74 4.48 -6.95
CA ARG A 48 18.81 3.23 -6.20
C ARG A 48 20.19 2.60 -6.37
N ARG A 49 20.89 2.32 -5.25
CA ARG A 49 22.22 1.71 -5.27
C ARG A 49 22.21 0.21 -5.49
N GLN A 50 21.22 -0.46 -4.91
CA GLN A 50 21.12 -1.93 -4.86
C GLN A 50 19.68 -2.36 -4.61
N GLN A 51 19.41 -3.65 -4.71
CA GLN A 51 18.15 -4.25 -4.32
C GLN A 51 17.84 -3.96 -2.84
N MET A 52 16.60 -3.61 -2.54
CA MET A 52 16.17 -3.18 -1.20
C MET A 52 15.42 -4.26 -0.44
N THR A 53 14.60 -5.06 -1.15
CA THR A 53 13.64 -6.00 -0.55
C THR A 53 13.70 -7.41 -1.15
N VAL A 54 14.39 -7.58 -2.28
CA VAL A 54 14.39 -8.82 -3.06
C VAL A 54 14.86 -10.02 -2.25
N GLU A 55 15.93 -9.88 -1.47
CA GLU A 55 16.46 -10.95 -0.64
C GLU A 55 15.43 -11.45 0.39
N TRP A 56 14.75 -10.51 1.06
CA TRP A 56 13.70 -10.80 2.02
C TRP A 56 12.48 -11.46 1.39
N ALA A 57 12.06 -10.98 0.22
CA ALA A 57 10.94 -11.57 -0.51
C ALA A 57 11.26 -13.01 -0.96
N ARG A 58 12.46 -13.25 -1.50
CA ARG A 58 12.92 -14.57 -1.87
C ARG A 58 12.99 -15.51 -0.67
N TYR A 59 13.56 -15.05 0.44
CA TYR A 59 13.61 -15.85 1.66
C TYR A 59 12.19 -16.22 2.13
N ALA A 60 11.29 -15.27 2.21
CA ALA A 60 9.90 -15.52 2.59
C ALA A 60 9.23 -16.55 1.66
N GLN A 61 9.49 -16.48 0.34
CA GLN A 61 8.94 -17.43 -0.64
C GLN A 61 9.48 -18.86 -0.43
N THR A 62 10.68 -19.05 0.15
CA THR A 62 11.18 -20.40 0.47
C THR A 62 10.43 -21.08 1.61
N LEU A 63 9.66 -20.34 2.40
CA LEU A 63 8.94 -20.85 3.56
C LEU A 63 7.52 -21.35 3.24
N THR A 64 7.06 -21.16 1.99
CA THR A 64 5.70 -21.51 1.59
C THR A 64 5.58 -21.73 0.08
N ASP A 65 4.68 -22.65 -0.32
CA ASP A 65 4.29 -22.88 -1.73
C ASP A 65 3.25 -21.86 -2.21
N LYS A 66 2.72 -21.02 -1.33
CA LYS A 66 1.76 -19.97 -1.71
C LYS A 66 2.51 -18.72 -2.16
N PRO A 67 1.94 -17.92 -3.10
CA PRO A 67 2.57 -16.66 -3.51
C PRO A 67 2.84 -15.74 -2.32
N VAL A 68 4.07 -15.24 -2.22
CA VAL A 68 4.46 -14.18 -1.30
C VAL A 68 4.39 -12.86 -2.04
N LYS A 69 3.73 -11.88 -1.45
CA LYS A 69 3.62 -10.53 -2.00
C LYS A 69 4.85 -9.71 -1.62
N GLY A 70 5.59 -9.20 -2.60
CA GLY A 70 6.57 -8.13 -2.39
C GLY A 70 5.83 -6.83 -2.04
N MET A 71 6.35 -6.03 -1.12
CA MET A 71 5.72 -4.79 -0.69
C MET A 71 6.70 -3.63 -0.72
N LEU A 72 6.32 -2.56 -1.40
CA LEU A 72 7.08 -1.33 -1.57
C LEU A 72 6.22 -0.14 -1.12
N THR A 73 6.87 0.98 -0.83
CA THR A 73 6.20 2.25 -0.65
C THR A 73 6.29 3.06 -1.93
N GLY A 74 5.19 3.64 -2.34
CA GLY A 74 5.11 4.42 -3.57
C GLY A 74 5.75 5.80 -3.46
N PRO A 75 6.04 6.41 -4.62
CA PRO A 75 6.79 7.66 -4.72
C PRO A 75 6.11 8.84 -4.01
N VAL A 76 4.79 8.94 -4.09
CA VAL A 76 4.05 10.04 -3.44
C VAL A 76 4.17 9.94 -1.93
N THR A 77 3.99 8.76 -1.37
CA THR A 77 4.08 8.54 0.08
C THR A 77 5.50 8.74 0.61
N ILE A 78 6.53 8.31 -0.13
CA ILE A 78 7.92 8.56 0.26
C ILE A 78 8.18 10.07 0.37
N LEU A 79 7.68 10.86 -0.57
CA LEU A 79 7.84 12.32 -0.53
C LEU A 79 6.97 12.98 0.54
N ALA A 80 5.70 12.55 0.68
CA ALA A 80 4.76 13.11 1.64
C ALA A 80 5.26 13.07 3.08
N TRP A 81 5.95 11.97 3.44
CA TRP A 81 6.46 11.77 4.80
C TRP A 81 7.96 12.03 4.92
N SER A 82 8.50 12.84 4.01
CA SER A 82 9.88 13.32 3.99
C SER A 82 9.94 14.85 4.03
N PHE A 83 11.07 15.40 4.45
CA PHE A 83 11.39 16.80 4.22
C PHE A 83 12.01 16.89 2.82
N VAL A 84 11.30 17.50 1.88
CA VAL A 84 11.67 17.49 0.46
C VAL A 84 12.42 18.76 0.09
N ARG A 85 13.42 18.65 -0.80
CA ARG A 85 14.14 19.77 -1.43
C ARG A 85 13.17 20.71 -2.16
N ASP A 86 13.50 21.98 -2.25
CA ASP A 86 12.66 23.04 -2.83
C ASP A 86 13.25 23.69 -4.09
N ASP A 87 14.37 23.16 -4.59
CA ASP A 87 15.07 23.67 -5.78
C ASP A 87 14.56 23.06 -7.10
N GLN A 88 13.63 22.12 -7.03
CA GLN A 88 12.93 21.54 -8.19
C GLN A 88 11.45 21.25 -7.87
N PRO A 89 10.59 21.12 -8.89
CA PRO A 89 9.20 20.72 -8.70
C PRO A 89 9.07 19.37 -7.99
N LEU A 90 8.04 19.22 -7.14
CA LEU A 90 7.78 17.97 -6.42
C LEU A 90 7.54 16.80 -7.38
N SER A 91 6.92 17.04 -8.53
CA SER A 91 6.71 16.05 -9.58
C SER A 91 8.01 15.47 -10.15
N GLU A 92 9.07 16.28 -10.27
CA GLU A 92 10.39 15.79 -10.71
C GLU A 92 11.03 14.89 -9.66
N SER A 93 10.93 15.27 -8.39
CA SER A 93 11.37 14.42 -7.27
C SER A 93 10.58 13.11 -7.24
N ALA A 94 9.26 13.15 -7.49
CA ALA A 94 8.41 11.97 -7.58
C ALA A 94 8.83 11.02 -8.69
N ASN A 95 9.15 11.54 -9.86
CA ASN A 95 9.64 10.74 -10.98
C ASN A 95 10.99 10.06 -10.68
N GLN A 96 11.92 10.75 -10.00
CA GLN A 96 13.19 10.16 -9.59
C GLN A 96 12.97 9.00 -8.60
N VAL A 97 12.12 9.18 -7.61
CA VAL A 97 11.73 8.11 -6.66
C VAL A 97 11.02 6.98 -7.40
N ALA A 98 10.10 7.30 -8.31
CA ALA A 98 9.36 6.31 -9.10
C ALA A 98 10.29 5.42 -9.92
N LEU A 99 11.31 5.97 -10.56
CA LEU A 99 12.33 5.19 -11.29
C LEU A 99 13.11 4.24 -10.36
N ALA A 100 13.47 4.70 -9.16
CA ALA A 100 14.14 3.86 -8.19
C ALA A 100 13.25 2.70 -7.69
N ILE A 101 11.95 2.95 -7.47
CA ILE A 101 10.98 1.93 -7.11
C ILE A 101 10.71 0.99 -8.30
N ARG A 102 10.64 1.50 -9.53
CA ARG A 102 10.51 0.69 -10.74
C ARG A 102 11.63 -0.33 -10.87
N ASP A 103 12.87 0.06 -10.63
CA ASP A 103 14.00 -0.86 -10.67
C ASP A 103 13.85 -1.97 -9.61
N GLU A 104 13.26 -1.68 -8.45
CA GLU A 104 12.96 -2.68 -7.42
C GLU A 104 11.80 -3.61 -7.83
N THR A 105 10.75 -3.09 -8.48
CA THR A 105 9.66 -3.94 -8.99
C THR A 105 10.15 -4.91 -10.05
N VAL A 106 11.01 -4.47 -10.96
CA VAL A 106 11.64 -5.33 -11.97
C VAL A 106 12.50 -6.41 -11.34
N ASP A 107 13.30 -6.06 -10.33
CA ASP A 107 14.14 -7.04 -9.63
C ASP A 107 13.32 -8.06 -8.83
N LEU A 108 12.20 -7.65 -8.22
CA LEU A 108 11.26 -8.55 -7.54
C LEU A 108 10.63 -9.53 -8.53
N GLN A 109 10.16 -9.06 -9.68
CA GLN A 109 9.67 -9.94 -10.76
C GLN A 109 10.76 -10.90 -11.21
N GLY A 110 11.97 -10.40 -11.48
CA GLY A 110 13.13 -11.21 -11.87
C GLY A 110 13.50 -12.28 -10.83
N ALA A 111 13.18 -12.05 -9.57
CA ALA A 111 13.34 -13.00 -8.48
C ALA A 111 12.20 -14.03 -8.34
N GLY A 112 11.18 -13.96 -9.23
CA GLY A 112 10.03 -14.87 -9.24
C GLY A 112 8.88 -14.46 -8.33
N ILE A 113 8.84 -13.22 -7.85
CA ILE A 113 7.73 -12.69 -7.05
C ILE A 113 6.60 -12.30 -8.01
N ALA A 114 5.50 -13.03 -7.95
CA ALA A 114 4.37 -12.89 -8.87
C ALA A 114 3.38 -11.76 -8.51
N ILE A 115 3.42 -11.28 -7.29
CA ILE A 115 2.54 -10.23 -6.78
C ILE A 115 3.39 -9.14 -6.12
N ILE A 116 3.28 -7.91 -6.58
CA ILE A 116 4.02 -6.76 -6.05
C ILE A 116 3.03 -5.68 -5.65
N GLN A 117 3.11 -5.22 -4.41
CA GLN A 117 2.28 -4.15 -3.89
C GLN A 117 3.12 -2.88 -3.71
N VAL A 118 2.61 -1.77 -4.26
CA VAL A 118 3.18 -0.43 -4.10
C VAL A 118 2.15 0.43 -3.39
N ASP A 119 2.43 0.80 -2.14
CA ASP A 119 1.46 1.46 -1.27
C ASP A 119 1.53 2.98 -1.38
N GLU A 120 0.36 3.61 -1.56
CA GLU A 120 0.22 5.07 -1.62
C GLU A 120 -0.77 5.61 -0.56
N PRO A 121 -0.55 5.33 0.74
CA PRO A 121 -1.45 5.80 1.78
C PRO A 121 -1.54 7.33 1.86
N ALA A 122 -0.50 8.05 1.46
CA ALA A 122 -0.45 9.50 1.52
C ALA A 122 -0.96 10.21 0.24
N LEU A 123 -1.52 9.49 -0.73
CA LEU A 123 -2.05 10.09 -1.96
C LEU A 123 -3.05 11.22 -1.65
N ARG A 124 -3.95 11.01 -0.69
CA ARG A 124 -4.91 12.03 -0.26
C ARG A 124 -4.28 13.10 0.64
N GLU A 125 -3.30 12.75 1.46
CA GLU A 125 -2.69 13.69 2.41
C GLU A 125 -1.98 14.87 1.75
N LEU A 126 -1.38 14.63 0.57
CA LEU A 126 -0.73 15.68 -0.23
C LEU A 126 -1.70 16.44 -1.14
N LEU A 127 -3.00 16.09 -1.15
CA LEU A 127 -3.96 16.79 -1.99
C LEU A 127 -3.96 18.29 -1.66
N PRO A 128 -3.74 19.16 -2.66
CA PRO A 128 -3.72 20.60 -2.43
C PRO A 128 -5.03 21.11 -1.85
N LEU A 129 -4.95 22.10 -0.97
CA LEU A 129 -6.13 22.76 -0.40
C LEU A 129 -6.92 23.55 -1.42
N ARG A 130 -6.28 24.05 -2.48
CA ARG A 130 -6.93 24.82 -3.54
C ARG A 130 -7.41 23.87 -4.62
N ASP A 131 -8.68 23.92 -4.97
CA ASP A 131 -9.27 23.08 -6.01
C ASP A 131 -8.57 23.21 -7.37
N ALA A 132 -8.11 24.42 -7.70
CA ALA A 132 -7.39 24.68 -8.96
C ALA A 132 -6.09 23.88 -9.10
N ASP A 133 -5.46 23.48 -8.00
CA ASP A 133 -4.15 22.80 -7.98
C ASP A 133 -4.30 21.27 -7.89
N LYS A 134 -5.51 20.77 -7.55
CA LYS A 134 -5.75 19.34 -7.34
C LYS A 134 -5.55 18.51 -8.59
N ALA A 135 -6.03 19.00 -9.74
CA ALA A 135 -5.94 18.24 -11.00
C ALA A 135 -4.49 18.03 -11.45
N GLU A 136 -3.63 19.04 -11.31
CA GLU A 136 -2.20 18.92 -11.62
C GLU A 136 -1.50 17.96 -10.67
N TYR A 137 -1.79 18.07 -9.37
CA TYR A 137 -1.26 17.16 -8.36
C TYR A 137 -1.64 15.71 -8.67
N LEU A 138 -2.92 15.41 -8.87
CA LEU A 138 -3.39 14.05 -9.12
C LEU A 138 -2.81 13.48 -10.42
N ALA A 139 -2.64 14.31 -11.45
CA ALA A 139 -2.03 13.87 -12.70
C ALA A 139 -0.61 13.37 -12.50
N TRP A 140 0.29 14.16 -11.91
CA TRP A 140 1.67 13.72 -11.72
C TRP A 140 1.80 12.61 -10.66
N ALA A 141 0.90 12.57 -9.66
CA ALA A 141 0.91 11.51 -8.64
C ALA A 141 0.57 10.15 -9.26
N VAL A 142 -0.46 10.10 -10.11
CA VAL A 142 -0.82 8.90 -10.88
C VAL A 142 0.30 8.50 -11.83
N ASP A 143 0.88 9.45 -12.57
CA ASP A 143 1.99 9.18 -13.48
C ASP A 143 3.21 8.61 -12.75
N ALA A 144 3.55 9.13 -11.58
CA ALA A 144 4.64 8.61 -10.76
C ALA A 144 4.38 7.18 -10.26
N PHE A 145 3.16 6.87 -9.83
CA PHE A 145 2.79 5.50 -9.47
C PHE A 145 2.92 4.56 -10.68
N ARG A 146 2.32 4.91 -11.81
CA ARG A 146 2.40 4.11 -13.04
C ARG A 146 3.82 3.93 -13.55
N LEU A 147 4.66 4.96 -13.41
CA LEU A 147 6.09 4.86 -13.72
C LEU A 147 6.77 3.83 -12.80
N SER A 148 6.46 3.82 -11.51
CA SER A 148 7.05 2.88 -10.55
C SER A 148 6.68 1.41 -10.81
N THR A 149 5.60 1.15 -11.52
CA THR A 149 5.09 -0.19 -11.85
C THR A 149 5.29 -0.58 -13.32
N SER A 150 5.75 0.32 -14.17
CA SER A 150 5.79 0.16 -15.63
C SER A 150 6.84 -0.82 -16.17
N GLY A 151 7.68 -1.39 -15.34
CA GLY A 151 8.80 -2.24 -15.78
C GLY A 151 8.53 -3.73 -15.71
N VAL A 152 7.38 -4.15 -15.25
CA VAL A 152 7.01 -5.56 -15.07
C VAL A 152 6.13 -6.07 -16.22
N ASP A 153 6.14 -7.39 -16.44
CA ASP A 153 5.31 -8.05 -17.44
C ASP A 153 3.84 -8.15 -16.96
N ASP A 154 2.90 -8.26 -17.90
CA ASP A 154 1.45 -8.37 -17.63
C ASP A 154 1.04 -9.56 -16.73
N VAL A 155 1.91 -10.56 -16.59
CA VAL A 155 1.67 -11.70 -15.70
C VAL A 155 1.99 -11.40 -14.23
N THR A 156 2.69 -10.31 -13.95
CA THR A 156 3.00 -9.86 -12.58
C THR A 156 1.87 -8.98 -12.09
N GLN A 157 1.19 -9.42 -11.05
CA GLN A 157 0.06 -8.70 -10.51
C GLN A 157 0.51 -7.51 -9.65
N ILE A 158 0.04 -6.32 -9.99
CA ILE A 158 0.32 -5.09 -9.24
C ILE A 158 -0.83 -4.80 -8.29
N HIS A 159 -0.49 -4.67 -7.02
CA HIS A 159 -1.40 -4.25 -5.97
C HIS A 159 -1.04 -2.85 -5.47
N THR A 160 -2.03 -2.16 -4.93
CA THR A 160 -1.83 -0.94 -4.13
C THR A 160 -2.65 -1.01 -2.84
N HIS A 161 -2.27 -0.18 -1.87
CA HIS A 161 -3.02 0.00 -0.64
C HIS A 161 -3.19 1.49 -0.35
N LEU A 162 -4.40 1.85 0.02
CA LEU A 162 -4.79 3.20 0.37
C LEU A 162 -5.44 3.18 1.76
N CYS A 163 -4.89 3.97 2.68
CA CYS A 163 -5.50 4.20 3.97
C CYS A 163 -6.54 5.34 3.87
N TYR A 164 -7.51 5.35 4.81
CA TYR A 164 -8.55 6.36 4.97
C TYR A 164 -9.77 6.25 4.06
N SER A 165 -10.94 6.46 4.66
CA SER A 165 -12.26 6.16 4.11
C SER A 165 -12.95 7.29 3.31
N GLU A 166 -12.33 8.45 3.12
CA GLU A 166 -12.92 9.56 2.36
C GLU A 166 -12.27 9.69 0.98
N PHE A 167 -12.68 8.85 0.05
CA PHE A 167 -12.09 8.76 -1.29
C PHE A 167 -12.74 9.68 -2.34
N GLY A 168 -13.86 10.31 -2.07
CA GLY A 168 -14.65 11.03 -3.07
C GLY A 168 -13.86 12.00 -3.96
N GLU A 169 -12.87 12.71 -3.41
CA GLU A 169 -12.04 13.64 -4.18
C GLU A 169 -10.92 12.95 -4.98
N VAL A 170 -10.51 11.75 -4.61
CA VAL A 170 -9.37 11.01 -5.22
C VAL A 170 -9.79 9.72 -5.93
N ILE A 171 -11.08 9.37 -5.93
CA ILE A 171 -11.58 8.10 -6.46
C ILE A 171 -11.22 7.90 -7.94
N GLY A 172 -11.30 8.96 -8.75
CA GLY A 172 -10.88 8.92 -10.15
C GLY A 172 -9.38 8.71 -10.33
N ALA A 173 -8.57 9.29 -9.45
CA ALA A 173 -7.13 9.06 -9.45
C ALA A 173 -6.80 7.62 -9.02
N ILE A 174 -7.52 7.06 -8.04
CA ILE A 174 -7.36 5.67 -7.61
C ILE A 174 -7.60 4.71 -8.79
N ALA A 175 -8.65 4.93 -9.54
CA ALA A 175 -8.92 4.16 -10.76
C ALA A 175 -7.81 4.34 -11.82
N ALA A 176 -7.26 5.55 -11.93
CA ALA A 176 -6.21 5.87 -12.90
C ALA A 176 -4.82 5.33 -12.50
N LEU A 177 -4.60 4.90 -11.25
CA LEU A 177 -3.36 4.19 -10.86
C LEU A 177 -3.16 2.93 -11.69
N ASP A 178 -4.24 2.32 -12.17
CA ASP A 178 -4.21 1.12 -13.03
C ASP A 178 -3.58 -0.09 -12.32
N ALA A 179 -3.81 -0.22 -11.03
CA ALA A 179 -3.43 -1.40 -10.26
C ALA A 179 -4.45 -2.52 -10.45
N ASP A 180 -3.98 -3.77 -10.55
CA ASP A 180 -4.85 -4.94 -10.67
C ASP A 180 -5.74 -5.13 -9.44
N VAL A 181 -5.22 -4.82 -8.26
CA VAL A 181 -5.93 -4.91 -6.98
C VAL A 181 -5.68 -3.69 -6.12
N THR A 182 -6.75 -3.05 -5.69
CA THR A 182 -6.69 -1.95 -4.71
C THR A 182 -7.24 -2.40 -3.37
N SER A 183 -6.40 -2.44 -2.34
CA SER A 183 -6.84 -2.70 -0.97
C SER A 183 -7.10 -1.39 -0.23
N ILE A 184 -8.16 -1.37 0.57
CA ILE A 184 -8.66 -0.16 1.24
C ILE A 184 -9.11 -0.47 2.67
N GLU A 185 -9.01 0.51 3.55
CA GLU A 185 -9.63 0.42 4.88
C GLU A 185 -11.15 0.50 4.75
N ALA A 186 -11.87 -0.52 5.24
CA ALA A 186 -13.32 -0.60 5.13
C ALA A 186 -14.02 -1.11 6.40
N ALA A 187 -13.30 -1.67 7.38
CA ALA A 187 -13.92 -2.26 8.57
C ALA A 187 -14.73 -1.26 9.41
N ARG A 188 -14.44 0.04 9.31
CA ARG A 188 -15.16 1.12 10.01
C ARG A 188 -16.16 1.86 9.15
N SER A 189 -15.89 2.04 7.85
CA SER A 189 -16.71 2.84 6.92
C SER A 189 -17.91 2.10 6.36
N HIS A 190 -18.10 0.82 6.75
CA HIS A 190 -19.27 0.02 6.38
C HIS A 190 -19.61 0.07 4.87
N MET A 191 -18.59 0.05 3.99
CA MET A 191 -18.74 -0.16 2.55
C MET A 191 -19.12 1.06 1.70
N GLU A 192 -19.24 2.27 2.22
CA GLU A 192 -19.53 3.48 1.41
C GLU A 192 -18.55 3.62 0.24
N VAL A 193 -17.28 3.26 0.44
CA VAL A 193 -16.24 3.32 -0.60
C VAL A 193 -16.50 2.37 -1.77
N LEU A 194 -17.19 1.23 -1.56
CA LEU A 194 -17.52 0.29 -2.63
C LEU A 194 -18.62 0.85 -3.54
N ASP A 195 -19.57 1.58 -2.99
CA ASP A 195 -20.60 2.28 -3.76
C ASP A 195 -19.96 3.36 -4.62
N ASP A 196 -19.04 4.17 -4.08
CA ASP A 196 -18.29 5.18 -4.84
C ASP A 196 -17.47 4.55 -5.98
N LEU A 197 -16.81 3.41 -5.77
CA LEU A 197 -16.07 2.68 -6.81
C LEU A 197 -17.01 2.14 -7.91
N ASN A 198 -18.17 1.64 -7.53
CA ASN A 198 -19.17 1.18 -8.49
C ASN A 198 -19.74 2.31 -9.33
N ASP A 199 -20.00 3.47 -8.72
CA ASP A 199 -20.56 4.66 -9.40
C ASP A 199 -19.64 5.18 -10.51
N ILE A 200 -18.31 5.05 -10.34
CA ILE A 200 -17.34 5.42 -11.39
C ILE A 200 -17.06 4.26 -12.37
N GLY A 201 -17.67 3.09 -12.19
CA GLY A 201 -17.42 1.91 -13.04
C GLY A 201 -16.03 1.30 -12.86
N PHE A 202 -15.47 1.32 -11.66
CA PHE A 202 -14.15 0.75 -11.36
C PHE A 202 -14.07 -0.72 -11.76
N ALA A 203 -13.15 -1.06 -12.66
CA ALA A 203 -13.02 -2.40 -13.24
C ALA A 203 -12.01 -3.31 -12.53
N GLY A 204 -11.09 -2.75 -11.74
CA GLY A 204 -10.06 -3.49 -11.01
C GLY A 204 -10.63 -4.35 -9.88
N SER A 205 -9.80 -5.24 -9.35
CA SER A 205 -10.14 -5.99 -8.14
C SER A 205 -10.00 -5.10 -6.90
N VAL A 206 -10.78 -5.37 -5.87
CA VAL A 206 -10.78 -4.59 -4.64
C VAL A 206 -10.69 -5.50 -3.41
N GLY A 207 -9.92 -5.06 -2.42
CA GLY A 207 -9.76 -5.73 -1.14
C GLY A 207 -10.17 -4.81 0.01
N PRO A 208 -11.46 -4.72 0.34
CA PRO A 208 -11.88 -4.02 1.55
C PRO A 208 -11.38 -4.78 2.78
N GLY A 209 -10.95 -4.05 3.80
CA GLY A 209 -10.49 -4.65 5.05
C GLY A 209 -11.64 -5.22 5.86
N VAL A 210 -11.48 -6.46 6.33
CA VAL A 210 -12.47 -7.14 7.20
C VAL A 210 -12.05 -7.15 8.68
N TYR A 211 -10.92 -6.54 9.00
CA TYR A 211 -10.34 -6.51 10.34
C TYR A 211 -9.75 -5.14 10.66
N ASP A 212 -10.36 -4.43 11.63
CA ASP A 212 -9.82 -3.18 12.18
C ASP A 212 -8.57 -3.46 13.03
N ILE A 213 -7.40 -3.15 12.48
CA ILE A 213 -6.11 -3.35 13.16
C ILE A 213 -5.88 -2.37 14.32
N HIS A 214 -6.67 -1.31 14.41
CA HIS A 214 -6.56 -0.31 15.48
C HIS A 214 -7.22 -0.78 16.78
N SER A 215 -8.11 -1.77 16.70
CA SER A 215 -8.73 -2.42 17.85
C SER A 215 -7.89 -3.60 18.34
N PRO A 216 -7.71 -3.80 19.66
CA PRO A 216 -7.08 -5.00 20.19
C PRO A 216 -8.00 -6.23 20.11
N ARG A 217 -9.28 -6.04 19.77
CA ARG A 217 -10.24 -7.13 19.60
C ARG A 217 -9.96 -7.91 18.34
N VAL A 218 -9.86 -9.22 18.45
CA VAL A 218 -9.79 -10.14 17.31
C VAL A 218 -11.22 -10.55 16.93
N PRO A 219 -11.76 -10.17 15.75
CA PRO A 219 -13.06 -10.62 15.30
C PRO A 219 -13.10 -12.14 15.06
N SER A 220 -14.25 -12.75 15.21
CA SER A 220 -14.45 -14.17 14.86
C SER A 220 -14.48 -14.37 13.34
N ALA A 221 -14.26 -15.61 12.90
CA ALA A 221 -14.39 -15.97 11.48
C ALA A 221 -15.81 -15.70 10.94
N ASP A 222 -16.85 -15.89 11.77
CA ASP A 222 -18.23 -15.63 11.37
C ASP A 222 -18.52 -14.14 11.19
N GLU A 223 -17.96 -13.27 12.04
CA GLU A 223 -18.05 -11.81 11.89
C GLU A 223 -17.40 -11.36 10.59
N MET A 224 -16.17 -11.81 10.31
CA MET A 224 -15.46 -11.50 9.06
C MET A 224 -16.20 -12.07 7.84
N ALA A 225 -16.76 -13.30 7.93
CA ALA A 225 -17.55 -13.88 6.85
C ALA A 225 -18.84 -13.10 6.58
N LYS A 226 -19.44 -12.50 7.62
CA LYS A 226 -20.60 -11.62 7.43
C LYS A 226 -20.24 -10.36 6.68
N SER A 227 -19.10 -9.73 6.98
CA SER A 227 -18.59 -8.59 6.21
C SER A 227 -18.36 -8.97 4.75
N LEU A 228 -17.65 -10.08 4.49
CA LEU A 228 -17.40 -10.57 3.12
C LEU A 228 -18.69 -10.83 2.33
N ARG A 229 -19.74 -11.36 2.96
CA ARG A 229 -21.02 -11.55 2.26
C ARG A 229 -21.67 -10.22 1.89
N HIS A 230 -21.54 -9.22 2.72
CA HIS A 230 -22.03 -7.88 2.42
C HIS A 230 -21.20 -7.22 1.28
N GLU A 231 -19.90 -7.46 1.25
CA GLU A 231 -19.03 -7.00 0.16
C GLU A 231 -19.39 -7.66 -1.18
N LEU A 232 -19.83 -8.92 -1.16
CA LEU A 232 -20.30 -9.64 -2.34
C LEU A 232 -21.61 -9.09 -2.92
N ASP A 233 -22.37 -8.32 -2.16
CA ASP A 233 -23.53 -7.60 -2.69
C ASP A 233 -23.12 -6.46 -3.65
N ALA A 234 -21.90 -5.92 -3.47
CA ALA A 234 -21.37 -4.80 -4.24
C ALA A 234 -20.29 -5.21 -5.24
N VAL A 235 -19.51 -6.26 -4.96
CA VAL A 235 -18.35 -6.67 -5.77
C VAL A 235 -18.44 -8.14 -6.15
N PRO A 236 -18.33 -8.51 -7.45
CA PRO A 236 -18.26 -9.90 -7.88
C PRO A 236 -17.14 -10.68 -7.18
N ALA A 237 -17.39 -11.95 -6.85
CA ALA A 237 -16.47 -12.79 -6.07
C ALA A 237 -15.07 -12.92 -6.70
N GLU A 238 -14.99 -12.95 -8.03
CA GLU A 238 -13.73 -13.03 -8.78
C GLU A 238 -12.87 -11.76 -8.69
N ARG A 239 -13.45 -10.64 -8.25
CA ARG A 239 -12.78 -9.35 -8.05
C ARG A 239 -12.56 -9.02 -6.58
N LEU A 240 -13.10 -9.82 -5.66
CA LEU A 240 -13.03 -9.56 -4.23
C LEU A 240 -11.81 -10.22 -3.59
N TRP A 241 -10.98 -9.42 -2.93
CA TRP A 241 -9.85 -9.87 -2.13
C TRP A 241 -10.14 -9.71 -0.64
N VAL A 242 -9.53 -10.56 0.18
CA VAL A 242 -9.73 -10.56 1.63
C VAL A 242 -8.45 -10.13 2.33
N ASN A 243 -8.48 -9.03 3.06
CA ASN A 243 -7.33 -8.48 3.78
C ASN A 243 -7.74 -7.77 5.07
N PRO A 244 -6.79 -7.49 5.98
CA PRO A 244 -7.03 -6.55 7.09
C PRO A 244 -7.10 -5.11 6.56
N ASP A 245 -7.59 -4.18 7.37
CA ASP A 245 -7.62 -2.75 7.01
C ASP A 245 -6.24 -2.21 6.66
N CYS A 246 -5.21 -2.57 7.42
CA CYS A 246 -3.86 -2.07 7.23
C CYS A 246 -2.83 -3.07 7.78
N GLY A 247 -1.55 -2.68 7.84
CA GLY A 247 -0.46 -3.47 8.38
C GLY A 247 -0.63 -3.83 9.86
N LEU A 248 -0.19 -5.02 10.24
CA LEU A 248 -0.45 -5.62 11.55
C LEU A 248 0.64 -5.32 12.60
N LYS A 249 1.63 -4.50 12.29
CA LYS A 249 2.80 -4.25 13.14
C LYS A 249 2.48 -3.76 14.56
N THR A 250 1.38 -3.05 14.73
CA THR A 250 0.96 -2.51 16.04
C THR A 250 0.26 -3.54 16.93
N ARG A 251 -0.01 -4.72 16.41
CA ARG A 251 -0.67 -5.82 17.13
C ARG A 251 0.34 -6.80 17.72
N LYS A 252 -0.06 -7.48 18.80
CA LYS A 252 0.74 -8.56 19.37
C LYS A 252 0.69 -9.80 18.49
N THR A 253 1.73 -10.62 18.55
CA THR A 253 1.85 -11.84 17.73
C THR A 253 0.65 -12.77 17.86
N ASP A 254 0.11 -12.94 19.08
CA ASP A 254 -1.06 -13.79 19.33
C ASP A 254 -2.31 -13.23 18.65
N GLU A 255 -2.52 -11.90 18.75
CA GLU A 255 -3.62 -11.20 18.08
C GLU A 255 -3.51 -11.33 16.55
N VAL A 256 -2.32 -11.15 16.01
CA VAL A 256 -2.03 -11.29 14.57
C VAL A 256 -2.30 -12.71 14.09
N THR A 257 -1.77 -13.70 14.80
CA THR A 257 -1.93 -15.11 14.42
C THR A 257 -3.40 -15.52 14.40
N GLU A 258 -4.15 -15.11 15.40
CA GLU A 258 -5.57 -15.47 15.53
C GLU A 258 -6.42 -14.73 14.49
N SER A 259 -6.20 -13.42 14.29
CA SER A 259 -6.95 -12.64 13.29
C SER A 259 -6.72 -13.15 11.86
N LEU A 260 -5.48 -13.47 11.49
CA LEU A 260 -5.17 -14.04 10.17
C LEU A 260 -5.79 -15.43 9.99
N ARG A 261 -5.83 -16.26 11.04
CA ARG A 261 -6.51 -17.56 11.00
C ARG A 261 -8.00 -17.39 10.75
N HIS A 262 -8.66 -16.51 11.50
CA HIS A 262 -10.08 -16.21 11.32
C HIS A 262 -10.39 -15.64 9.95
N MET A 263 -9.53 -14.76 9.43
CA MET A 263 -9.67 -14.18 8.10
C MET A 263 -9.61 -15.26 7.00
N VAL A 264 -8.67 -16.20 7.09
CA VAL A 264 -8.58 -17.33 6.14
C VAL A 264 -9.81 -18.24 6.26
N GLN A 265 -10.27 -18.53 7.49
CA GLN A 265 -11.49 -19.32 7.72
C GLN A 265 -12.72 -18.61 7.16
N ALA A 266 -12.86 -17.30 7.35
CA ALA A 266 -13.96 -16.52 6.81
C ALA A 266 -14.00 -16.60 5.28
N ALA A 267 -12.85 -16.43 4.62
CA ALA A 267 -12.74 -16.59 3.16
C ALA A 267 -13.17 -18.01 2.70
N GLN A 268 -12.80 -19.05 3.45
CA GLN A 268 -13.21 -20.43 3.16
C GLN A 268 -14.72 -20.63 3.32
N LEU A 269 -15.31 -20.11 4.40
CA LEU A 269 -16.75 -20.18 4.65
C LEU A 269 -17.57 -19.54 3.53
N VAL A 270 -17.10 -18.40 3.00
CA VAL A 270 -17.81 -17.69 1.94
C VAL A 270 -17.66 -18.37 0.57
N ARG A 271 -16.51 -19.00 0.28
CA ARG A 271 -16.29 -19.73 -0.97
C ARG A 271 -17.10 -21.03 -1.09
N THR A 272 -17.58 -21.57 0.01
CA THR A 272 -18.32 -22.84 0.05
C THR A 272 -19.85 -22.65 0.06
N THR A 273 -20.33 -21.43 0.13
CA THR A 273 -21.74 -21.05 0.07
C THR A 273 -22.11 -20.48 -1.28
#